data_8e4b65ad130a775d3f646b8da744d19c
#
_entry.id   8e4b65ad130a775d3f646b8da744d19c
#
_cell.length_a   1.000
_cell.length_b   1.000
_cell.length_c   1.000
_cell.angle_alpha   90.00
_cell.angle_beta   90.00
_cell.angle_gamma   90.00
#
_symmetry.space_group_name_H-M   'P 1'
#
loop_
_entity.id
_entity.type
_entity.pdbx_description
1 polymer ?
#
loop_
_entity_poly.entity_id
_entity_poly.type
_entity_poly.pdbx_seq_one_letter_code
_entity_poly.pdbx_strand_id
1 'polypeptide(L)'
;MTKELSGFEMPTVDCQVVYDDKFGGSCVEITIEDFIKQGFEYGDSVDVAFASGFRMEDIPLYSGYYVPFGEPLLCGYKGYPTLFLTYNMVGGVFDRAGLDKNKMANARISLNEKGKYLNIQNLMSQTHSNDRNDYRTDEEFANYREITGSDKKDKLIYRSASTTSDMFNRVNIVDALDRKYNVQYIFDLEDSREEMGRYASDDTAAKDYWKSLYAEGRILPINLPVNYMKQECAELCAYIIRFILNHEGPFMFHCTEGKDRTGFLGIVFGSLIGKSLEEIEKDYMLTYLNYYSIGKKNTPEEYKAIKELYFDSYLKNICNKNDSGKINEKMLLECVEAYLIKGGLGMDEIDEFRKLYQ
;
A
#
# COMPACT_ATOMS: atom_id res chain seq x y z
N MET A 1 13.43 -36.68 -42.54
CA MET A 1 14.33 -35.69 -41.96
C MET A 1 13.56 -34.96 -40.86
N THR A 2 13.57 -35.53 -39.68
CA THR A 2 13.03 -34.92 -38.47
C THR A 2 14.08 -33.92 -37.99
N LYS A 3 13.76 -32.62 -38.03
CA LYS A 3 14.53 -31.58 -37.35
C LYS A 3 14.35 -31.82 -35.87
N GLU A 4 15.42 -32.22 -35.20
CA GLU A 4 15.56 -32.13 -33.76
C GLU A 4 15.33 -30.68 -33.36
N LEU A 5 14.28 -30.43 -32.56
CA LEU A 5 14.12 -29.21 -31.80
C LEU A 5 15.23 -29.22 -30.75
N SER A 6 16.31 -28.45 -30.98
CA SER A 6 17.36 -28.19 -30.04
C SER A 6 16.72 -27.72 -28.75
N GLY A 7 16.96 -28.46 -27.64
CA GLY A 7 16.43 -28.16 -26.35
C GLY A 7 16.85 -26.76 -25.88
N PHE A 8 15.90 -25.83 -25.82
CA PHE A 8 16.07 -24.63 -25.04
C PHE A 8 16.04 -25.08 -23.57
N GLU A 9 17.21 -25.11 -22.92
CA GLU A 9 17.23 -25.23 -21.46
C GLU A 9 16.45 -24.06 -20.85
N MET A 10 15.47 -24.37 -20.00
CA MET A 10 14.71 -23.36 -19.31
C MET A 10 15.65 -22.53 -18.42
N PRO A 11 15.53 -21.20 -18.40
CA PRO A 11 16.34 -20.35 -17.55
C PRO A 11 16.35 -20.82 -16.09
N THR A 12 17.55 -20.96 -15.53
CA THR A 12 17.76 -21.42 -14.15
C THR A 12 18.95 -20.69 -13.54
N VAL A 13 18.81 -20.24 -12.29
CA VAL A 13 19.88 -19.56 -11.53
C VAL A 13 20.02 -20.20 -10.16
N ASP A 14 21.24 -20.62 -9.80
CA ASP A 14 21.60 -20.94 -8.43
C ASP A 14 22.02 -19.65 -7.71
N CYS A 15 21.45 -19.36 -6.56
CA CYS A 15 21.63 -18.12 -5.84
C CYS A 15 21.69 -18.32 -4.32
N GLN A 16 22.14 -17.28 -3.62
CA GLN A 16 22.07 -17.20 -2.17
C GLN A 16 20.91 -16.29 -1.75
N VAL A 17 20.25 -16.67 -0.66
CA VAL A 17 19.15 -15.92 -0.07
C VAL A 17 19.51 -15.58 1.36
N VAL A 18 19.39 -14.30 1.72
CA VAL A 18 19.65 -13.76 3.05
C VAL A 18 18.36 -13.25 3.68
N TYR A 19 18.29 -13.35 5.01
CA TYR A 19 17.19 -12.74 5.75
C TYR A 19 17.36 -11.22 5.83
N ASP A 20 16.28 -10.46 5.63
CA ASP A 20 16.26 -9.01 5.75
C ASP A 20 15.08 -8.58 6.63
N ASP A 21 15.39 -8.06 7.82
CA ASP A 21 14.39 -7.57 8.77
C ASP A 21 13.64 -6.35 8.29
N LYS A 22 14.31 -5.48 7.54
CA LYS A 22 13.75 -4.18 7.11
C LYS A 22 12.51 -4.33 6.25
N PHE A 23 12.48 -5.37 5.42
CA PHE A 23 11.35 -5.66 4.53
C PHE A 23 10.54 -6.89 4.96
N GLY A 24 10.84 -7.45 6.15
CA GLY A 24 10.15 -8.62 6.71
C GLY A 24 10.26 -9.89 5.86
N GLY A 25 11.24 -9.93 4.95
CA GLY A 25 11.33 -10.95 3.92
C GLY A 25 12.72 -11.55 3.79
N SER A 26 13.04 -11.88 2.56
CA SER A 26 14.36 -12.39 2.19
C SER A 26 14.84 -11.72 0.92
N CYS A 27 16.13 -11.46 0.86
CA CYS A 27 16.82 -10.91 -0.30
C CYS A 27 17.57 -12.00 -1.03
N VAL A 28 17.37 -12.11 -2.34
CA VAL A 28 18.14 -12.98 -3.22
C VAL A 28 19.33 -12.17 -3.73
N GLU A 29 20.54 -12.67 -3.52
CA GLU A 29 21.78 -11.96 -3.86
C GLU A 29 22.09 -11.98 -5.36
N ILE A 30 21.24 -11.33 -6.14
CA ILE A 30 21.39 -11.07 -7.57
C ILE A 30 20.62 -9.79 -7.92
N THR A 31 21.17 -8.97 -8.81
CA THR A 31 20.45 -7.80 -9.35
C THR A 31 19.39 -8.25 -10.35
N ILE A 32 18.35 -7.42 -10.53
CA ILE A 32 17.35 -7.70 -11.58
C ILE A 32 17.97 -7.67 -12.98
N GLU A 33 18.94 -6.80 -13.21
CA GLU A 33 19.63 -6.68 -14.49
C GLU A 33 20.39 -7.98 -14.83
N ASP A 34 21.04 -8.61 -13.86
CA ASP A 34 21.76 -9.86 -14.06
C ASP A 34 20.80 -11.06 -14.15
N PHE A 35 19.68 -11.01 -13.43
CA PHE A 35 18.63 -12.02 -13.52
C PHE A 35 17.97 -12.03 -14.92
N ILE A 36 17.71 -10.84 -15.49
CA ILE A 36 17.20 -10.69 -16.86
C ILE A 36 18.20 -11.22 -17.89
N LYS A 37 19.51 -11.01 -17.70
CA LYS A 37 20.55 -11.58 -18.60
C LYS A 37 20.56 -13.10 -18.62
N GLN A 38 20.03 -13.77 -17.58
CA GLN A 38 19.87 -15.23 -17.54
C GLN A 38 18.61 -15.71 -18.30
N GLY A 39 17.84 -14.81 -18.92
CA GLY A 39 16.68 -15.14 -19.72
C GLY A 39 15.32 -14.99 -19.02
N PHE A 40 15.30 -14.45 -17.80
CA PHE A 40 14.05 -14.09 -17.11
C PHE A 40 13.55 -12.70 -17.55
N GLU A 41 12.25 -12.45 -17.41
CA GLU A 41 11.64 -11.16 -17.69
C GLU A 41 10.55 -10.88 -16.65
N TYR A 42 10.27 -9.59 -16.41
CA TYR A 42 9.13 -9.22 -15.59
C TYR A 42 7.82 -9.78 -16.18
N GLY A 43 6.98 -10.33 -15.32
CA GLY A 43 5.75 -11.01 -15.68
C GLY A 43 5.91 -12.52 -15.90
N ASP A 44 7.13 -13.06 -15.78
CA ASP A 44 7.34 -14.50 -15.78
C ASP A 44 6.81 -15.14 -14.47
N SER A 45 6.44 -16.42 -14.56
CA SER A 45 6.27 -17.29 -13.41
C SER A 45 7.58 -18.02 -13.13
N VAL A 46 7.98 -18.11 -11.88
CA VAL A 46 9.19 -18.81 -11.45
C VAL A 46 8.91 -19.77 -10.29
N ASP A 47 9.73 -20.82 -10.20
CA ASP A 47 9.78 -21.72 -9.06
C ASP A 47 11.06 -21.47 -8.25
N VAL A 48 10.97 -21.49 -6.94
CA VAL A 48 12.11 -21.34 -6.02
C VAL A 48 12.24 -22.61 -5.18
N ALA A 49 13.38 -23.29 -5.26
CA ALA A 49 13.68 -24.49 -4.50
C ALA A 49 14.88 -24.23 -3.57
N PHE A 50 14.67 -24.30 -2.26
CA PHE A 50 15.74 -24.21 -1.28
C PHE A 50 16.43 -25.56 -1.04
N ALA A 51 17.71 -25.53 -0.69
CA ALA A 51 18.48 -26.73 -0.34
C ALA A 51 17.88 -27.47 0.89
N SER A 52 17.07 -26.81 1.71
CA SER A 52 16.32 -27.42 2.81
C SER A 52 15.18 -28.35 2.34
N GLY A 53 14.83 -28.32 1.08
CA GLY A 53 13.67 -29.01 0.51
C GLY A 53 12.39 -28.18 0.44
N PHE A 54 12.36 -26.98 1.02
CA PHE A 54 11.23 -26.07 0.89
C PHE A 54 11.12 -25.55 -0.56
N ARG A 55 9.92 -25.48 -1.07
CA ARG A 55 9.64 -25.01 -2.44
C ARG A 55 8.54 -23.93 -2.42
N MET A 56 8.70 -22.96 -3.30
CA MET A 56 7.67 -22.00 -3.69
C MET A 56 7.50 -22.14 -5.20
N GLU A 57 6.30 -22.46 -5.62
CA GLU A 57 6.00 -22.76 -7.03
C GLU A 57 5.06 -21.71 -7.61
N ASP A 58 5.19 -21.45 -8.89
CA ASP A 58 4.31 -20.55 -9.65
C ASP A 58 4.24 -19.13 -9.06
N ILE A 59 5.38 -18.56 -8.66
CA ILE A 59 5.44 -17.20 -8.11
C ILE A 59 5.77 -16.17 -9.20
N PRO A 60 5.09 -15.02 -9.23
CA PRO A 60 5.36 -14.00 -10.24
C PRO A 60 6.67 -13.26 -9.97
N LEU A 61 7.39 -12.94 -11.05
CA LEU A 61 8.50 -11.99 -11.08
C LEU A 61 7.97 -10.61 -11.48
N TYR A 62 8.01 -9.65 -10.56
CA TYR A 62 7.48 -8.31 -10.80
C TYR A 62 8.48 -7.17 -10.52
N SER A 63 8.20 -5.99 -11.07
CA SER A 63 8.91 -4.75 -10.74
C SER A 63 8.35 -4.02 -9.52
N GLY A 64 7.43 -4.63 -8.78
CA GLY A 64 6.80 -4.11 -7.59
C GLY A 64 5.98 -5.18 -6.87
N TYR A 65 5.29 -4.82 -5.80
CA TYR A 65 4.51 -5.76 -4.98
C TYR A 65 3.09 -5.94 -5.54
N TYR A 66 2.98 -6.54 -6.75
CA TYR A 66 1.73 -6.64 -7.52
C TYR A 66 0.97 -7.94 -7.30
N VAL A 67 0.92 -8.40 -6.05
CA VAL A 67 0.12 -9.55 -5.63
C VAL A 67 -0.77 -9.20 -4.44
N PRO A 68 -1.87 -9.93 -4.20
CA PRO A 68 -2.69 -9.77 -3.01
C PRO A 68 -1.88 -9.90 -1.72
N PHE A 69 -2.42 -9.36 -0.62
CA PHE A 69 -1.85 -9.52 0.71
C PHE A 69 -1.63 -11.01 1.05
N GLY A 70 -0.43 -11.36 1.48
CA GLY A 70 -0.07 -12.72 1.88
C GLY A 70 0.32 -13.67 0.74
N GLU A 71 0.17 -13.25 -0.51
CA GLU A 71 0.62 -14.05 -1.67
C GLU A 71 2.12 -13.91 -1.93
N PRO A 72 2.79 -14.97 -2.42
CA PRO A 72 4.22 -14.95 -2.68
C PRO A 72 4.56 -14.17 -3.95
N LEU A 73 5.74 -13.54 -3.95
CA LEU A 73 6.32 -12.91 -5.14
C LEU A 73 7.83 -12.88 -5.08
N LEU A 74 8.44 -12.78 -6.25
CA LEU A 74 9.81 -12.33 -6.47
C LEU A 74 9.76 -10.93 -7.06
N CYS A 75 10.36 -9.94 -6.40
CA CYS A 75 10.33 -8.54 -6.81
C CYS A 75 11.74 -8.03 -7.06
N GLY A 76 11.96 -7.31 -8.15
CA GLY A 76 13.24 -6.70 -8.49
C GLY A 76 13.08 -5.24 -8.89
N TYR A 77 13.85 -4.36 -8.26
CA TYR A 77 13.93 -2.94 -8.64
C TYR A 77 15.24 -2.65 -9.36
N LYS A 78 15.18 -1.92 -10.47
CA LYS A 78 16.38 -1.49 -11.20
C LYS A 78 17.29 -0.66 -10.28
N GLY A 79 18.58 -0.99 -10.32
CA GLY A 79 19.58 -0.31 -9.48
C GLY A 79 19.66 -0.80 -8.03
N TYR A 80 18.82 -1.77 -7.61
CA TYR A 80 18.95 -2.43 -6.32
C TYR A 80 19.88 -3.65 -6.40
N PRO A 81 20.66 -3.92 -5.35
CA PRO A 81 21.67 -4.99 -5.36
C PRO A 81 21.06 -6.39 -5.27
N THR A 82 19.79 -6.51 -4.89
CA THR A 82 19.12 -7.79 -4.61
C THR A 82 17.70 -7.82 -5.18
N LEU A 83 17.17 -9.03 -5.37
CA LEU A 83 15.73 -9.25 -5.52
C LEU A 83 15.11 -9.53 -4.14
N PHE A 84 13.82 -9.21 -4.00
CA PHE A 84 13.04 -9.48 -2.78
C PHE A 84 12.15 -10.70 -3.01
N LEU A 85 12.39 -11.77 -2.24
CA LEU A 85 11.55 -12.96 -2.21
C LEU A 85 10.71 -12.94 -0.94
N THR A 86 9.38 -12.76 -1.05
CA THR A 86 8.55 -12.53 0.13
C THR A 86 7.10 -12.97 -0.09
N TYR A 87 6.35 -13.05 0.99
CA TYR A 87 4.89 -13.01 0.95
C TYR A 87 4.45 -11.57 1.19
N ASN A 88 3.71 -11.00 0.26
CA ASN A 88 3.35 -9.58 0.24
C ASN A 88 2.82 -9.09 1.60
N MET A 89 3.46 -8.07 2.16
CA MET A 89 3.14 -7.44 3.46
C MET A 89 3.25 -8.37 4.69
N VAL A 90 3.49 -9.67 4.52
CA VAL A 90 3.57 -10.66 5.61
C VAL A 90 4.99 -11.10 5.88
N GLY A 91 5.84 -11.17 4.85
CA GLY A 91 7.17 -11.74 4.95
C GLY A 91 7.16 -13.24 5.30
N GLY A 92 8.17 -13.70 6.03
CA GLY A 92 8.14 -15.02 6.64
C GLY A 92 8.60 -16.19 5.77
N VAL A 93 9.35 -15.95 4.68
CA VAL A 93 9.93 -17.03 3.86
C VAL A 93 10.86 -17.92 4.69
N PHE A 94 11.77 -17.31 5.47
CA PHE A 94 12.72 -18.05 6.30
C PHE A 94 12.01 -18.90 7.36
N ASP A 95 10.99 -18.36 8.02
CA ASP A 95 10.22 -19.08 9.03
C ASP A 95 9.46 -20.26 8.43
N ARG A 96 8.81 -20.08 7.27
CA ARG A 96 8.09 -21.16 6.57
C ARG A 96 9.02 -22.24 6.01
N ALA A 97 10.22 -21.83 5.58
CA ALA A 97 11.24 -22.75 5.07
C ALA A 97 12.08 -23.43 6.16
N GLY A 98 11.90 -23.07 7.43
CA GLY A 98 12.68 -23.58 8.56
C GLY A 98 14.16 -23.20 8.48
N LEU A 99 14.47 -22.00 7.94
CA LEU A 99 15.83 -21.52 7.71
C LEU A 99 16.36 -20.70 8.90
N ASP A 100 17.67 -20.79 9.14
CA ASP A 100 18.36 -19.97 10.15
C ASP A 100 18.55 -18.53 9.61
N LYS A 101 17.92 -17.57 10.25
CA LYS A 101 17.96 -16.14 9.87
C LYS A 101 19.38 -15.52 9.94
N ASN A 102 20.30 -16.17 10.62
CA ASN A 102 21.69 -15.71 10.73
C ASN A 102 22.61 -16.33 9.66
N LYS A 103 22.07 -17.14 8.75
CA LYS A 103 22.84 -17.83 7.72
C LYS A 103 22.25 -17.57 6.34
N MET A 104 23.13 -17.55 5.35
CA MET A 104 22.71 -17.59 3.94
C MET A 104 22.12 -18.96 3.60
N ALA A 105 21.05 -18.97 2.84
CA ALA A 105 20.44 -20.18 2.32
C ALA A 105 20.69 -20.29 0.81
N ASN A 106 21.05 -21.49 0.35
CA ASN A 106 21.15 -21.76 -1.08
C ASN A 106 19.78 -22.05 -1.65
N ALA A 107 19.46 -21.43 -2.77
CA ALA A 107 18.24 -21.65 -3.53
C ALA A 107 18.54 -21.75 -5.03
N ARG A 108 17.66 -22.45 -5.74
CA ARG A 108 17.60 -22.50 -7.19
C ARG A 108 16.30 -21.88 -7.65
N ILE A 109 16.38 -20.90 -8.54
CA ILE A 109 15.23 -20.27 -9.17
C ILE A 109 15.20 -20.76 -10.62
N SER A 110 14.07 -21.31 -11.05
CA SER A 110 13.86 -21.77 -12.43
C SER A 110 12.62 -21.12 -13.04
N LEU A 111 12.68 -20.87 -14.35
CA LEU A 111 11.50 -20.41 -15.09
C LEU A 111 10.44 -21.51 -15.07
N ASN A 112 9.23 -21.18 -14.65
CA ASN A 112 8.06 -22.04 -14.71
C ASN A 112 7.30 -21.79 -16.03
N GLU A 113 6.81 -20.56 -16.22
CA GLU A 113 6.06 -20.17 -17.41
C GLU A 113 6.41 -18.73 -17.84
N LYS A 114 6.78 -18.57 -19.10
CA LYS A 114 7.16 -17.28 -19.69
C LYS A 114 5.96 -16.37 -19.85
N GLY A 115 6.04 -15.15 -19.28
CA GLY A 115 5.04 -14.09 -19.46
C GLY A 115 3.67 -14.36 -18.83
N LYS A 116 3.51 -15.39 -18.00
CA LYS A 116 2.23 -15.77 -17.38
C LYS A 116 1.52 -14.60 -16.69
N TYR A 117 2.28 -13.72 -16.06
CA TYR A 117 1.81 -12.59 -15.27
C TYR A 117 2.06 -11.24 -15.94
N LEU A 118 2.39 -11.23 -17.24
CA LEU A 118 2.75 -10.00 -17.98
C LEU A 118 1.62 -8.96 -18.00
N ASN A 119 0.37 -9.40 -18.04
CA ASN A 119 -0.79 -8.48 -18.02
C ASN A 119 -0.84 -7.65 -16.73
N ILE A 120 -0.62 -8.29 -15.59
CA ILE A 120 -0.58 -7.59 -14.28
C ILE A 120 0.67 -6.72 -14.19
N GLN A 121 1.82 -7.23 -14.62
CA GLN A 121 3.05 -6.42 -14.69
C GLN A 121 2.84 -5.13 -15.50
N ASN A 122 2.28 -5.23 -16.70
CA ASN A 122 2.04 -4.06 -17.55
C ASN A 122 1.02 -3.09 -16.96
N LEU A 123 -0.04 -3.62 -16.36
CA LEU A 123 -1.06 -2.80 -15.69
C LEU A 123 -0.47 -2.01 -14.51
N MET A 124 0.33 -2.67 -13.68
CA MET A 124 0.81 -2.12 -12.42
C MET A 124 2.10 -1.30 -12.55
N SER A 125 2.85 -1.48 -13.64
CA SER A 125 4.05 -0.68 -13.93
C SER A 125 3.75 0.66 -14.63
N GLN A 126 2.48 0.99 -14.84
CA GLN A 126 2.10 2.31 -15.34
C GLN A 126 2.55 3.40 -14.37
N THR A 127 3.03 4.49 -14.92
CA THR A 127 3.41 5.68 -14.16
C THR A 127 2.37 6.76 -14.37
N HIS A 128 2.09 7.54 -13.33
CA HIS A 128 1.27 8.74 -13.48
C HIS A 128 2.13 9.97 -13.78
N SER A 129 1.52 10.99 -14.38
CA SER A 129 2.20 12.25 -14.63
C SER A 129 2.49 13.00 -13.32
N ASN A 130 3.64 13.67 -13.28
CA ASN A 130 4.04 14.60 -12.22
C ASN A 130 3.87 16.06 -12.65
N ASP A 131 3.28 16.31 -13.82
CA ASP A 131 2.92 17.66 -14.29
C ASP A 131 1.48 17.98 -13.89
N ARG A 132 1.30 19.08 -13.12
CA ARG A 132 -0.02 19.56 -12.69
C ARG A 132 -0.96 19.84 -13.87
N ASN A 133 -0.42 20.24 -15.02
CA ASN A 133 -1.20 20.59 -16.19
C ASN A 133 -1.90 19.39 -16.86
N ASP A 134 -1.48 18.18 -16.55
CA ASP A 134 -2.13 16.95 -17.05
C ASP A 134 -3.42 16.59 -16.29
N TYR A 135 -3.76 17.36 -15.24
CA TYR A 135 -4.89 17.12 -14.37
C TYR A 135 -5.88 18.30 -14.42
N ARG A 136 -7.18 18.01 -14.26
CA ARG A 136 -8.24 19.04 -14.36
C ARG A 136 -8.26 19.97 -13.17
N THR A 137 -7.99 19.46 -11.96
CA THR A 137 -8.04 20.23 -10.72
C THR A 137 -6.83 19.93 -9.82
N ASP A 138 -6.58 20.83 -8.87
CA ASP A 138 -5.54 20.63 -7.85
C ASP A 138 -5.84 19.40 -6.98
N GLU A 139 -7.12 19.20 -6.67
CA GLU A 139 -7.57 18.06 -5.88
C GLU A 139 -7.33 16.74 -6.60
N GLU A 140 -7.56 16.67 -7.93
CA GLU A 140 -7.27 15.50 -8.75
C GLU A 140 -5.76 15.20 -8.77
N PHE A 141 -4.94 16.22 -9.02
CA PHE A 141 -3.48 16.09 -9.02
C PHE A 141 -2.93 15.63 -7.67
N ALA A 142 -3.37 16.24 -6.57
CA ALA A 142 -2.94 15.93 -5.22
C ALA A 142 -3.62 14.67 -4.63
N ASN A 143 -4.51 14.02 -5.37
CA ASN A 143 -5.38 12.94 -4.87
C ASN A 143 -6.13 13.35 -3.59
N TYR A 144 -6.46 14.65 -3.49
CA TYR A 144 -7.01 15.32 -2.32
C TYR A 144 -8.53 15.24 -2.31
N ARG A 145 -9.14 14.80 -1.23
CA ARG A 145 -10.60 14.75 -1.07
C ARG A 145 -11.04 14.62 0.38
N GLU A 146 -12.23 15.11 0.63
CA GLU A 146 -12.98 14.92 1.84
C GLU A 146 -13.66 13.54 1.82
N ILE A 147 -13.68 12.84 2.95
CA ILE A 147 -14.20 11.46 3.03
C ILE A 147 -15.40 11.31 3.95
N THR A 148 -15.79 12.30 4.72
CA THR A 148 -16.82 12.16 5.77
C THR A 148 -18.21 12.53 5.32
N GLY A 149 -18.37 13.49 4.41
CA GLY A 149 -19.67 14.03 4.01
C GLY A 149 -20.39 14.76 5.14
N SER A 150 -19.66 15.23 6.16
CA SER A 150 -20.23 15.86 7.33
C SER A 150 -20.54 17.33 7.12
N ASP A 151 -21.66 17.82 7.66
CA ASP A 151 -21.97 19.26 7.73
C ASP A 151 -21.17 19.98 8.83
N LYS A 152 -20.54 19.25 9.74
CA LYS A 152 -19.72 19.77 10.84
C LYS A 152 -18.32 20.09 10.33
N LYS A 153 -18.03 21.35 10.06
CA LYS A 153 -16.75 21.80 9.49
C LYS A 153 -15.53 21.43 10.33
N ASP A 154 -15.67 21.41 11.64
CA ASP A 154 -14.65 21.06 12.63
C ASP A 154 -14.42 19.53 12.75
N LYS A 155 -15.17 18.72 12.04
CA LYS A 155 -15.04 17.26 12.03
C LYS A 155 -14.76 16.69 10.63
N LEU A 156 -14.51 17.54 9.64
CA LEU A 156 -14.16 17.06 8.28
C LEU A 156 -12.84 16.30 8.32
N ILE A 157 -12.79 15.21 7.57
CA ILE A 157 -11.58 14.41 7.37
C ILE A 157 -11.24 14.39 5.88
N TYR A 158 -10.03 14.78 5.56
CA TYR A 158 -9.46 14.77 4.22
C TYR A 158 -8.39 13.68 4.08
N ARG A 159 -8.14 13.29 2.84
CA ARG A 159 -7.00 12.45 2.47
C ARG A 159 -6.31 13.01 1.24
N SER A 160 -4.97 12.76 1.13
CA SER A 160 -4.18 13.28 0.00
C SER A 160 -2.91 12.45 -0.27
N ALA A 161 -2.14 12.88 -1.27
CA ALA A 161 -0.72 12.55 -1.41
C ALA A 161 0.11 13.21 -0.30
N SER A 162 1.42 12.91 -0.23
CA SER A 162 2.33 13.41 0.80
C SER A 162 2.41 14.93 0.84
N THR A 163 2.54 15.44 2.06
CA THR A 163 2.76 16.86 2.39
C THR A 163 4.24 17.25 2.40
N THR A 164 5.15 16.26 2.34
CA THR A 164 6.60 16.44 2.52
C THR A 164 7.44 15.79 1.44
N SER A 165 7.00 14.65 0.88
CA SER A 165 7.72 13.96 -0.18
C SER A 165 7.48 14.60 -1.54
N ASP A 166 8.52 15.23 -2.11
CA ASP A 166 8.45 15.85 -3.44
C ASP A 166 8.66 14.86 -4.62
N MET A 167 8.68 13.56 -4.33
CA MET A 167 8.87 12.50 -5.33
C MET A 167 7.94 12.65 -6.55
N PHE A 168 6.72 13.16 -6.34
CA PHE A 168 5.71 13.32 -7.37
C PHE A 168 5.30 14.77 -7.62
N ASN A 169 6.08 15.74 -7.16
CA ASN A 169 5.86 17.18 -7.37
C ASN A 169 4.50 17.71 -6.88
N ARG A 170 3.95 17.14 -5.79
CA ARG A 170 2.61 17.46 -5.28
C ARG A 170 2.60 18.35 -4.04
N VAL A 171 3.70 18.45 -3.33
CA VAL A 171 3.80 19.09 -2.01
C VAL A 171 3.26 20.52 -1.99
N ASN A 172 3.60 21.33 -3.01
CA ASN A 172 3.10 22.72 -3.10
C ASN A 172 1.58 22.80 -3.21
N ILE A 173 0.98 21.88 -3.96
CA ILE A 173 -0.47 21.85 -4.17
C ILE A 173 -1.18 21.33 -2.92
N VAL A 174 -0.64 20.30 -2.28
CA VAL A 174 -1.20 19.77 -1.02
C VAL A 174 -1.17 20.85 0.06
N ASP A 175 -0.04 21.56 0.27
CA ASP A 175 0.07 22.66 1.24
C ASP A 175 -0.96 23.78 0.99
N ALA A 176 -1.16 24.15 -0.29
CA ALA A 176 -2.15 25.13 -0.68
C ALA A 176 -3.60 24.67 -0.41
N LEU A 177 -3.87 23.37 -0.62
CA LEU A 177 -5.19 22.78 -0.34
C LEU A 177 -5.43 22.66 1.18
N ASP A 178 -4.44 22.24 1.95
CA ASP A 178 -4.53 22.17 3.41
C ASP A 178 -4.85 23.55 4.00
N ARG A 179 -4.18 24.59 3.52
CA ARG A 179 -4.49 25.99 3.86
C ARG A 179 -5.89 26.41 3.44
N LYS A 180 -6.29 26.11 2.20
CA LYS A 180 -7.61 26.41 1.63
C LYS A 180 -8.74 25.80 2.45
N TYR A 181 -8.58 24.55 2.88
CA TYR A 181 -9.57 23.81 3.66
C TYR A 181 -9.38 23.95 5.17
N ASN A 182 -8.43 24.80 5.59
CA ASN A 182 -8.13 25.11 7.00
C ASN A 182 -7.87 23.84 7.84
N VAL A 183 -7.10 22.88 7.30
CA VAL A 183 -6.70 21.66 8.01
C VAL A 183 -5.99 22.02 9.31
N GLN A 184 -6.44 21.46 10.42
CA GLN A 184 -5.87 21.74 11.75
C GLN A 184 -4.87 20.68 12.21
N TYR A 185 -5.05 19.44 11.79
CA TYR A 185 -4.18 18.32 12.16
C TYR A 185 -3.91 17.41 10.97
N ILE A 186 -2.67 16.95 10.86
CA ILE A 186 -2.23 16.02 9.83
C ILE A 186 -1.73 14.74 10.49
N PHE A 187 -2.29 13.60 10.09
CA PHE A 187 -1.79 12.26 10.42
C PHE A 187 -0.91 11.77 9.28
N ASP A 188 0.39 11.79 9.51
CA ASP A 188 1.36 11.27 8.57
C ASP A 188 1.50 9.76 8.76
N LEU A 189 0.97 8.98 7.81
CA LEU A 189 0.99 7.52 7.87
C LEU A 189 2.31 6.91 7.40
N GLU A 190 3.23 7.73 6.91
CA GLU A 190 4.47 7.28 6.28
C GLU A 190 5.70 7.53 7.12
N ASP A 191 5.85 8.76 7.61
CA ASP A 191 7.10 9.26 8.16
C ASP A 191 7.19 9.05 9.67
N SER A 192 8.41 8.84 10.14
CA SER A 192 8.76 8.83 11.54
C SER A 192 8.92 10.26 12.08
N ARG A 193 8.91 10.41 13.40
CA ARG A 193 9.20 11.71 14.06
C ARG A 193 10.57 12.27 13.66
N GLU A 194 11.56 11.41 13.43
CA GLU A 194 12.91 11.83 13.02
C GLU A 194 12.90 12.39 11.59
N GLU A 195 12.20 11.74 10.67
CA GLU A 195 12.04 12.20 9.28
C GLU A 195 11.33 13.55 9.23
N MET A 196 10.24 13.70 9.96
CA MET A 196 9.54 14.99 10.07
C MET A 196 10.45 16.10 10.63
N GLY A 197 11.29 15.80 11.62
CA GLY A 197 12.28 16.77 12.15
C GLY A 197 13.27 17.21 11.10
N ARG A 198 13.68 16.32 10.19
CA ARG A 198 14.54 16.67 9.04
C ARG A 198 13.81 17.58 8.06
N TYR A 199 12.57 17.26 7.69
CA TYR A 199 11.75 18.09 6.79
C TYR A 199 11.46 19.48 7.36
N ALA A 200 11.22 19.60 8.66
CA ALA A 200 10.99 20.88 9.31
C ALA A 200 12.22 21.81 9.24
N SER A 201 13.42 21.22 9.21
CA SER A 201 14.69 21.95 9.10
C SER A 201 15.15 22.19 7.66
N ASP A 202 14.53 21.53 6.68
CA ASP A 202 14.84 21.65 5.26
C ASP A 202 13.83 22.58 4.58
N ASP A 203 14.36 23.70 4.00
CA ASP A 203 13.52 24.68 3.31
C ASP A 203 12.98 24.19 1.95
N THR A 204 13.45 23.06 1.46
CA THR A 204 13.02 22.51 0.16
C THR A 204 11.91 21.47 0.30
N ALA A 205 11.89 20.70 1.39
CA ALA A 205 10.95 19.59 1.58
C ALA A 205 9.56 20.07 2.04
N ALA A 206 9.44 20.60 3.24
CA ALA A 206 8.16 21.05 3.78
C ALA A 206 7.85 22.52 3.45
N LYS A 207 6.56 22.84 3.29
CA LYS A 207 6.08 24.17 2.93
C LYS A 207 5.54 24.94 4.14
N ASP A 208 5.22 26.22 3.94
CA ASP A 208 4.96 27.15 5.03
C ASP A 208 3.79 26.74 5.93
N TYR A 209 2.69 26.23 5.35
CA TYR A 209 1.54 25.83 6.15
C TYR A 209 1.84 24.59 6.96
N TRP A 210 2.45 23.60 6.36
CA TRP A 210 2.91 22.39 7.06
C TRP A 210 3.86 22.75 8.20
N LYS A 211 4.87 23.62 7.95
CA LYS A 211 5.83 24.08 8.97
C LYS A 211 5.14 24.78 10.14
N SER A 212 4.10 25.57 9.86
CA SER A 212 3.32 26.22 10.94
C SER A 212 2.60 25.20 11.81
N LEU A 213 1.95 24.19 11.21
CA LEU A 213 1.29 23.12 11.95
C LEU A 213 2.29 22.25 12.72
N TYR A 214 3.46 21.98 12.14
CA TYR A 214 4.52 21.23 12.81
C TYR A 214 5.03 21.95 14.06
N ALA A 215 5.28 23.25 13.95
CA ALA A 215 5.73 24.10 15.09
C ALA A 215 4.71 24.13 16.23
N GLU A 216 3.42 23.98 15.93
CA GLU A 216 2.33 23.91 16.91
C GLU A 216 2.08 22.48 17.44
N GLY A 217 2.84 21.46 16.97
CA GLY A 217 2.64 20.07 17.36
C GLY A 217 1.39 19.41 16.75
N ARG A 218 0.90 19.94 15.62
CA ARG A 218 -0.32 19.50 14.94
C ARG A 218 -0.05 18.51 13.77
N ILE A 219 1.19 18.11 13.56
CA ILE A 219 1.56 17.02 12.66
C ILE A 219 1.88 15.79 13.52
N LEU A 220 1.18 14.70 13.26
CA LEU A 220 1.27 13.48 14.05
C LEU A 220 1.95 12.38 13.22
N PRO A 221 3.18 11.96 13.59
CA PRO A 221 3.88 10.86 12.93
C PRO A 221 3.24 9.54 13.35
N ILE A 222 2.42 8.98 12.49
CA ILE A 222 1.77 7.69 12.71
C ILE A 222 2.68 6.55 12.27
N ASN A 223 3.41 6.73 11.15
CA ASN A 223 4.31 5.73 10.61
C ASN A 223 3.69 4.33 10.57
N LEU A 224 2.53 4.22 9.92
CA LEU A 224 1.72 3.01 9.88
C LEU A 224 2.49 1.87 9.17
N PRO A 225 2.75 0.72 9.82
CA PRO A 225 3.39 -0.41 9.17
C PRO A 225 2.59 -0.92 7.97
N VAL A 226 3.29 -1.44 6.96
CA VAL A 226 2.63 -1.97 5.75
C VAL A 226 1.87 -3.28 5.98
N ASN A 227 2.16 -4.02 7.03
CA ASN A 227 1.35 -5.18 7.44
C ASN A 227 0.19 -4.71 8.32
N TYR A 228 -0.91 -4.34 7.67
CA TYR A 228 -2.09 -3.75 8.34
C TYR A 228 -2.81 -4.70 9.31
N MET A 229 -2.54 -6.00 9.24
CA MET A 229 -3.14 -6.99 10.16
C MET A 229 -2.36 -7.15 11.47
N LYS A 230 -1.21 -6.51 11.61
CA LYS A 230 -0.47 -6.47 12.87
C LYS A 230 -1.25 -5.73 13.95
N GLN A 231 -1.04 -6.14 15.20
CA GLN A 231 -1.61 -5.50 16.39
C GLN A 231 -1.28 -4.00 16.43
N GLU A 232 -0.04 -3.63 16.17
CA GLU A 232 0.44 -2.26 16.13
C GLU A 232 -0.37 -1.36 15.17
N CYS A 233 -0.75 -1.86 13.99
CA CYS A 233 -1.59 -1.10 13.06
C CYS A 233 -2.98 -0.82 13.61
N ALA A 234 -3.58 -1.80 14.29
CA ALA A 234 -4.87 -1.62 14.94
C ALA A 234 -4.79 -0.59 16.07
N GLU A 235 -3.71 -0.60 16.86
CA GLU A 235 -3.43 0.36 17.91
C GLU A 235 -3.27 1.79 17.37
N LEU A 236 -2.56 1.95 16.24
CA LEU A 236 -2.39 3.24 15.59
C LEU A 236 -3.70 3.76 14.98
N CYS A 237 -4.52 2.91 14.37
CA CYS A 237 -5.85 3.29 13.91
C CYS A 237 -6.75 3.72 15.09
N ALA A 238 -6.72 2.99 16.19
CA ALA A 238 -7.45 3.35 17.41
C ALA A 238 -6.97 4.70 18.00
N TYR A 239 -5.66 4.94 17.98
CA TYR A 239 -5.08 6.22 18.40
C TYR A 239 -5.60 7.39 17.54
N ILE A 240 -5.64 7.25 16.21
CA ILE A 240 -6.16 8.29 15.31
C ILE A 240 -7.63 8.61 15.64
N ILE A 241 -8.46 7.59 15.84
CA ILE A 241 -9.89 7.76 16.17
C ILE A 241 -10.05 8.50 17.51
N ARG A 242 -9.32 8.09 18.57
CA ARG A 242 -9.32 8.81 19.86
C ARG A 242 -8.87 10.25 19.71
N PHE A 243 -7.88 10.51 18.88
CA PHE A 243 -7.42 11.86 18.64
C PHE A 243 -8.52 12.72 18.03
N ILE A 244 -9.21 12.22 17.01
CA ILE A 244 -10.32 12.91 16.33
C ILE A 244 -11.49 13.18 17.31
N LEU A 245 -11.80 12.24 18.19
CA LEU A 245 -12.84 12.42 19.21
C LEU A 245 -12.52 13.60 20.15
N ASN A 246 -11.26 13.79 20.53
CA ASN A 246 -10.82 14.74 21.55
C ASN A 246 -10.33 16.08 21.00
N HIS A 247 -10.33 16.28 19.66
CA HIS A 247 -9.82 17.50 19.03
C HIS A 247 -10.79 18.05 18.00
N GLU A 248 -10.65 19.33 17.71
CA GLU A 248 -11.39 20.01 16.64
C GLU A 248 -10.50 20.10 15.40
N GLY A 249 -10.99 19.56 14.26
CA GLY A 249 -10.33 19.59 12.96
C GLY A 249 -10.65 20.86 12.16
N PRO A 250 -10.61 20.80 10.86
CA PRO A 250 -10.50 19.62 9.96
C PRO A 250 -9.23 18.82 10.12
N PHE A 251 -9.32 17.52 9.84
CA PHE A 251 -8.21 16.58 9.89
C PHE A 251 -7.80 16.14 8.48
N MET A 252 -6.54 15.78 8.30
CA MET A 252 -6.06 15.19 7.06
C MET A 252 -5.15 14.01 7.37
N PHE A 253 -5.18 12.96 6.55
CA PHE A 253 -4.23 11.86 6.59
C PHE A 253 -3.67 11.53 5.22
N HIS A 254 -2.39 11.18 5.16
CA HIS A 254 -1.69 10.87 3.91
C HIS A 254 -0.63 9.78 4.07
N CYS A 255 -0.15 9.29 2.93
CA CYS A 255 1.12 8.61 2.77
C CYS A 255 1.75 9.15 1.47
N THR A 256 2.76 8.50 0.88
CA THR A 256 3.48 8.99 -0.31
C THR A 256 2.53 9.40 -1.45
N GLU A 257 1.70 8.47 -1.93
CA GLU A 257 0.74 8.71 -3.03
C GLU A 257 -0.69 8.95 -2.53
N GLY A 258 -0.96 8.79 -1.24
CA GLY A 258 -2.32 8.76 -0.73
C GLY A 258 -3.10 7.51 -1.20
N LYS A 259 -2.41 6.41 -1.51
CA LYS A 259 -2.94 5.20 -2.16
C LYS A 259 -3.10 4.04 -1.19
N ASP A 260 -2.00 3.46 -0.71
CA ASP A 260 -2.01 2.18 -0.01
C ASP A 260 -2.36 2.31 1.49
N ARG A 261 -1.50 2.90 2.34
CA ARG A 261 -1.79 3.13 3.77
C ARG A 261 -3.02 4.02 3.96
N THR A 262 -3.09 5.09 3.16
CA THR A 262 -4.23 6.01 3.10
C THR A 262 -5.49 5.30 2.60
N GLY A 263 -5.37 4.41 1.62
CA GLY A 263 -6.48 3.60 1.11
C GLY A 263 -7.04 2.65 2.18
N PHE A 264 -6.16 1.96 2.90
CA PHE A 264 -6.56 1.08 4.00
C PHE A 264 -7.30 1.85 5.10
N LEU A 265 -6.75 2.97 5.59
CA LEU A 265 -7.41 3.79 6.60
C LEU A 265 -8.74 4.39 6.09
N GLY A 266 -8.81 4.71 4.79
CA GLY A 266 -10.05 5.14 4.14
C GLY A 266 -11.16 4.07 4.16
N ILE A 267 -10.81 2.78 4.02
CA ILE A 267 -11.75 1.66 4.18
C ILE A 267 -12.27 1.59 5.62
N VAL A 268 -11.37 1.69 6.61
CA VAL A 268 -11.72 1.68 8.04
C VAL A 268 -12.69 2.83 8.36
N PHE A 269 -12.35 4.04 7.98
CA PHE A 269 -13.22 5.21 8.23
C PHE A 269 -14.54 5.13 7.48
N GLY A 270 -14.51 4.78 6.18
CA GLY A 270 -15.72 4.64 5.37
C GLY A 270 -16.72 3.65 5.98
N SER A 271 -16.24 2.53 6.52
CA SER A 271 -17.07 1.56 7.20
C SER A 271 -17.68 2.13 8.49
N LEU A 272 -16.88 2.79 9.35
CA LEU A 272 -17.35 3.37 10.62
C LEU A 272 -18.41 4.46 10.43
N ILE A 273 -18.22 5.32 9.43
CA ILE A 273 -19.16 6.43 9.17
C ILE A 273 -20.42 5.98 8.41
N GLY A 274 -20.55 4.67 8.13
CA GLY A 274 -21.76 4.08 7.57
C GLY A 274 -21.89 4.21 6.06
N LYS A 275 -20.78 4.38 5.32
CA LYS A 275 -20.79 4.33 3.85
C LYS A 275 -21.13 2.94 3.35
N SER A 276 -21.86 2.87 2.24
CA SER A 276 -22.07 1.63 1.51
C SER A 276 -20.74 1.08 0.98
N LEU A 277 -20.70 -0.22 0.75
CA LEU A 277 -19.50 -0.88 0.19
C LEU A 277 -19.14 -0.29 -1.19
N GLU A 278 -20.13 0.13 -1.98
CA GLU A 278 -19.91 0.79 -3.28
C GLU A 278 -19.26 2.17 -3.11
N GLU A 279 -19.64 2.95 -2.11
CA GLU A 279 -19.03 4.26 -1.82
C GLU A 279 -17.59 4.10 -1.33
N ILE A 280 -17.31 3.09 -0.49
CA ILE A 280 -15.96 2.78 -0.03
C ILE A 280 -15.08 2.32 -1.20
N GLU A 281 -15.60 1.41 -2.08
CA GLU A 281 -14.93 0.99 -3.31
C GLU A 281 -14.62 2.20 -4.20
N LYS A 282 -15.61 3.06 -4.42
CA LYS A 282 -15.47 4.25 -5.25
C LYS A 282 -14.40 5.20 -4.73
N ASP A 283 -14.38 5.45 -3.41
CA ASP A 283 -13.34 6.29 -2.82
C ASP A 283 -11.95 5.66 -2.98
N TYR A 284 -11.81 4.35 -2.71
CA TYR A 284 -10.54 3.65 -2.88
C TYR A 284 -10.04 3.72 -4.33
N MET A 285 -10.91 3.37 -5.29
CA MET A 285 -10.58 3.33 -6.71
C MET A 285 -10.43 4.72 -7.36
N LEU A 286 -10.90 5.78 -6.71
CA LEU A 286 -10.71 7.16 -7.20
C LEU A 286 -9.23 7.53 -7.34
N THR A 287 -8.36 6.98 -6.51
CA THR A 287 -6.90 7.16 -6.64
C THR A 287 -6.38 6.64 -7.98
N TYR A 288 -6.87 5.49 -8.42
CA TYR A 288 -6.48 4.89 -9.71
C TYR A 288 -7.09 5.64 -10.89
N LEU A 289 -8.29 6.20 -10.72
CA LEU A 289 -8.87 7.10 -11.72
C LEU A 289 -8.06 8.39 -11.85
N ASN A 290 -7.68 9.00 -10.73
CA ASN A 290 -6.93 10.25 -10.71
C ASN A 290 -5.54 10.09 -11.33
N TYR A 291 -4.81 9.04 -10.97
CA TYR A 291 -3.43 8.88 -11.38
C TYR A 291 -3.25 8.18 -12.73
N TYR A 292 -4.08 7.18 -13.02
CA TYR A 292 -3.87 6.29 -14.17
C TYR A 292 -5.04 6.29 -15.15
N SER A 293 -6.05 7.15 -14.93
CA SER A 293 -7.30 7.17 -15.72
C SER A 293 -8.06 5.84 -15.75
N ILE A 294 -7.83 4.99 -14.74
CA ILE A 294 -8.47 3.68 -14.60
C ILE A 294 -9.81 3.85 -13.88
N GLY A 295 -10.89 3.65 -14.64
CA GLY A 295 -12.24 3.83 -14.15
C GLY A 295 -13.22 2.78 -14.62
N LYS A 296 -14.24 2.49 -13.80
CA LYS A 296 -15.25 1.44 -14.03
C LYS A 296 -15.91 1.49 -15.41
N LYS A 297 -16.05 2.71 -15.99
CA LYS A 297 -16.71 2.91 -17.30
C LYS A 297 -15.74 2.83 -18.47
N ASN A 298 -14.52 3.35 -18.31
CA ASN A 298 -13.59 3.56 -19.41
C ASN A 298 -12.61 2.38 -19.59
N THR A 299 -12.23 1.76 -18.47
CA THR A 299 -11.25 0.68 -18.43
C THR A 299 -11.74 -0.41 -17.45
N PRO A 300 -12.86 -1.10 -17.75
CA PRO A 300 -13.53 -2.00 -16.80
C PRO A 300 -12.68 -3.22 -16.41
N GLU A 301 -11.85 -3.73 -17.33
CA GLU A 301 -11.00 -4.90 -17.07
C GLU A 301 -9.84 -4.54 -16.12
N GLU A 302 -9.18 -3.42 -16.36
CA GLU A 302 -8.11 -2.89 -15.51
C GLU A 302 -8.66 -2.50 -14.13
N TYR A 303 -9.82 -1.85 -14.10
CA TYR A 303 -10.53 -1.52 -12.87
C TYR A 303 -10.80 -2.77 -12.03
N LYS A 304 -11.34 -3.83 -12.68
CA LYS A 304 -11.63 -5.09 -12.01
C LYS A 304 -10.36 -5.74 -11.47
N ALA A 305 -9.31 -5.81 -12.28
CA ALA A 305 -8.03 -6.42 -11.87
C ALA A 305 -7.42 -5.71 -10.65
N ILE A 306 -7.38 -4.38 -10.64
CA ILE A 306 -6.87 -3.59 -9.51
C ILE A 306 -7.74 -3.74 -8.26
N LYS A 307 -9.06 -3.69 -8.45
CA LYS A 307 -10.01 -3.90 -7.36
C LYS A 307 -9.78 -5.26 -6.68
N GLU A 308 -9.69 -6.34 -7.45
CA GLU A 308 -9.45 -7.68 -6.94
C GLU A 308 -8.08 -7.81 -6.25
N LEU A 309 -7.06 -7.18 -6.83
CA LEU A 309 -5.69 -7.24 -6.33
C LEU A 309 -5.52 -6.56 -4.96
N TYR A 310 -6.14 -5.40 -4.76
CA TYR A 310 -5.94 -4.57 -3.56
C TYR A 310 -7.20 -4.42 -2.71
N PHE A 311 -8.25 -3.78 -3.24
CA PHE A 311 -9.44 -3.48 -2.45
C PHE A 311 -10.08 -4.75 -1.87
N ASP A 312 -10.37 -5.73 -2.70
CA ASP A 312 -10.96 -6.99 -2.27
C ASP A 312 -10.01 -7.77 -1.35
N SER A 313 -8.71 -7.66 -1.57
CA SER A 313 -7.70 -8.24 -0.70
C SER A 313 -7.72 -7.63 0.70
N TYR A 314 -7.86 -6.30 0.84
CA TYR A 314 -8.02 -5.66 2.15
C TYR A 314 -9.28 -6.11 2.86
N LEU A 315 -10.42 -6.16 2.17
CA LEU A 315 -11.66 -6.65 2.76
C LEU A 315 -11.55 -8.08 3.27
N LYS A 316 -10.96 -8.98 2.46
CA LYS A 316 -10.73 -10.38 2.84
C LYS A 316 -9.88 -10.48 4.10
N ASN A 317 -8.83 -9.70 4.20
CA ASN A 317 -7.90 -9.76 5.34
C ASN A 317 -8.50 -9.15 6.61
N ILE A 318 -9.17 -8.00 6.52
CA ILE A 318 -9.86 -7.38 7.67
C ILE A 318 -10.92 -8.35 8.23
N CYS A 319 -11.69 -9.00 7.35
CA CYS A 319 -12.76 -9.92 7.73
C CYS A 319 -12.32 -11.38 7.90
N ASN A 320 -11.05 -11.69 7.69
CA ASN A 320 -10.52 -13.05 7.70
C ASN A 320 -11.39 -14.02 6.85
N LYS A 321 -11.68 -13.63 5.60
CA LYS A 321 -12.49 -14.36 4.62
C LYS A 321 -11.70 -14.63 3.35
N ASN A 322 -12.00 -15.75 2.70
CA ASN A 322 -11.38 -16.12 1.42
C ASN A 322 -12.11 -15.54 0.19
N ASP A 323 -13.33 -15.04 0.37
CA ASP A 323 -14.19 -14.58 -0.71
C ASP A 323 -14.78 -13.20 -0.35
N SER A 324 -14.35 -12.16 -1.05
CA SER A 324 -14.82 -10.79 -0.86
C SER A 324 -16.29 -10.62 -1.28
N GLY A 325 -16.77 -11.38 -2.23
CA GLY A 325 -18.17 -11.34 -2.68
C GLY A 325 -19.20 -11.72 -1.62
N LYS A 326 -18.74 -12.28 -0.50
CA LYS A 326 -19.59 -12.58 0.68
C LYS A 326 -19.54 -11.50 1.74
N ILE A 327 -18.75 -10.46 1.55
CA ILE A 327 -18.61 -9.34 2.49
C ILE A 327 -19.60 -8.26 2.09
N ASN A 328 -20.51 -7.92 2.99
CA ASN A 328 -21.42 -6.78 2.86
C ASN A 328 -21.06 -5.69 3.89
N GLU A 329 -21.75 -4.55 3.82
CA GLU A 329 -21.51 -3.40 4.68
C GLU A 329 -21.55 -3.75 6.17
N LYS A 330 -22.58 -4.51 6.58
CA LYS A 330 -22.74 -4.92 7.98
C LYS A 330 -21.57 -5.78 8.45
N MET A 331 -21.20 -6.78 7.65
CA MET A 331 -20.06 -7.66 7.97
C MET A 331 -18.76 -6.88 8.02
N LEU A 332 -18.53 -5.96 7.06
CA LEU A 332 -17.31 -5.13 7.06
C LEU A 332 -17.25 -4.27 8.33
N LEU A 333 -18.36 -3.66 8.73
CA LEU A 333 -18.44 -2.87 9.95
C LEU A 333 -18.08 -3.71 11.18
N GLU A 334 -18.70 -4.90 11.35
CA GLU A 334 -18.39 -5.81 12.46
C GLU A 334 -16.90 -6.21 12.49
N CYS A 335 -16.29 -6.43 11.31
CA CYS A 335 -14.86 -6.75 11.21
C CYS A 335 -13.98 -5.56 11.58
N VAL A 336 -14.33 -4.35 11.14
CA VAL A 336 -13.61 -3.10 11.46
C VAL A 336 -13.73 -2.79 12.95
N GLU A 337 -14.90 -2.92 13.55
CA GLU A 337 -15.10 -2.77 14.99
C GLU A 337 -14.21 -3.74 15.77
N ALA A 338 -14.23 -5.04 15.40
CA ALA A 338 -13.38 -6.05 16.02
C ALA A 338 -11.88 -5.74 15.87
N TYR A 339 -11.45 -5.23 14.70
CA TYR A 339 -10.08 -4.79 14.44
C TYR A 339 -9.67 -3.62 15.37
N LEU A 340 -10.53 -2.63 15.54
CA LEU A 340 -10.28 -1.47 16.38
C LEU A 340 -10.32 -1.80 17.88
N ILE A 341 -11.21 -2.69 18.31
CA ILE A 341 -11.24 -3.22 19.68
C ILE A 341 -9.94 -3.97 19.98
N LYS A 342 -9.44 -4.78 19.04
CA LYS A 342 -8.11 -5.39 19.14
C LYS A 342 -7.02 -4.33 19.32
N GLY A 343 -7.15 -3.17 18.68
CA GLY A 343 -6.27 -2.00 18.85
C GLY A 343 -6.48 -1.23 20.17
N GLY A 344 -7.39 -1.70 21.03
CA GLY A 344 -7.66 -1.11 22.33
C GLY A 344 -8.70 0.02 22.33
N LEU A 345 -9.47 0.21 21.27
CA LEU A 345 -10.59 1.15 21.24
C LEU A 345 -11.81 0.54 21.97
N GLY A 346 -12.51 1.32 22.79
CA GLY A 346 -13.76 0.90 23.43
C GLY A 346 -14.95 0.98 22.46
N MET A 347 -15.99 0.16 22.71
CA MET A 347 -17.23 0.25 21.94
C MET A 347 -17.93 1.60 22.08
N ASP A 348 -17.85 2.21 23.24
CA ASP A 348 -18.34 3.56 23.53
C ASP A 348 -17.64 4.63 22.68
N GLU A 349 -16.32 4.52 22.51
CA GLU A 349 -15.53 5.40 21.64
C GLU A 349 -15.89 5.19 20.16
N ILE A 350 -16.12 3.94 19.73
CA ILE A 350 -16.56 3.61 18.39
C ILE A 350 -17.95 4.20 18.11
N ASP A 351 -18.88 4.03 19.02
CA ASP A 351 -20.24 4.58 18.92
C ASP A 351 -20.24 6.11 18.92
N GLU A 352 -19.39 6.75 19.70
CA GLU A 352 -19.22 8.18 19.72
C GLU A 352 -18.67 8.70 18.37
N PHE A 353 -17.63 8.04 17.83
CA PHE A 353 -17.08 8.38 16.52
C PHE A 353 -18.14 8.27 15.42
N ARG A 354 -18.90 7.19 15.41
CA ARG A 354 -19.99 6.98 14.43
C ARG A 354 -21.03 8.10 14.50
N LYS A 355 -21.46 8.49 15.70
CA LYS A 355 -22.45 9.57 15.91
C LYS A 355 -21.96 10.94 15.45
N LEU A 356 -20.65 11.16 15.30
CA LEU A 356 -20.13 12.41 14.76
C LEU A 356 -20.45 12.57 13.27
N TYR A 357 -20.64 11.47 12.55
CA TYR A 357 -20.72 11.43 11.08
C TYR A 357 -22.03 10.83 10.55
N GLN A 358 -22.91 10.38 11.40
CA GLN A 358 -24.27 9.93 11.10
C GLN A 358 -25.28 11.01 11.53
#